data_f7de826abeb896f6afc69b2af25bd25c
#
_entry.id   f7de826abeb896f6afc69b2af25bd25c
#
_cell.length_a   1.000
_cell.length_b   1.000
_cell.length_c   1.000
_cell.angle_alpha   90.00
_cell.angle_beta   90.00
_cell.angle_gamma   90.00
#
_symmetry.space_group_name_H-M   'P 1'
#
loop_
_entity.id
_entity.type
_entity.pdbx_description
1 polymer ?
#
loop_
_entity_poly.entity_id
_entity_poly.type
_entity_poly.pdbx_seq_one_letter_code
_entity_poly.pdbx_strand_id
1 'polypeptide(L)' 'MSEMTTQILEESLGKIVLVRLKGGKSLRGRLKGYDQHLNLVLEETEDTTIAENLKKLGVIIVRGDNVILISPPPR' A
#
# COMPACT_ATOMS: atom_id res chain seq x y z
N MET A 1 -12.51 -10.17 5.12
CA MET A 1 -11.80 -9.04 5.78
C MET A 1 -12.64 -8.58 6.95
N SER A 2 -12.02 -8.29 8.08
CA SER A 2 -12.78 -7.85 9.26
C SER A 2 -13.28 -6.43 9.10
N GLU A 3 -14.32 -6.08 9.85
CA GLU A 3 -14.88 -4.74 9.88
C GLU A 3 -13.84 -3.71 10.33
N MET A 4 -13.02 -4.06 11.32
CA MET A 4 -11.94 -3.19 11.81
C MET A 4 -10.91 -2.90 10.71
N THR A 5 -10.52 -3.94 9.96
CA THR A 5 -9.58 -3.77 8.84
C THR A 5 -10.16 -2.85 7.78
N THR A 6 -11.42 -3.07 7.42
CA THR A 6 -12.12 -2.23 6.44
C THR A 6 -12.17 -0.78 6.89
N GLN A 7 -12.44 -0.54 8.16
CA GLN A 7 -12.52 0.82 8.69
C GLN A 7 -11.17 1.53 8.58
N ILE A 8 -10.08 0.86 8.94
CA ILE A 8 -8.74 1.46 8.87
C ILE A 8 -8.37 1.78 7.42
N LEU A 9 -8.66 0.86 6.50
CA LEU A 9 -8.40 1.11 5.08
C LEU A 9 -9.22 2.27 4.54
N GLU A 10 -10.49 2.34 4.94
CA GLU A 10 -11.36 3.44 4.53
C GLU A 10 -10.83 4.80 5.00
N GLU A 11 -10.34 4.86 6.24
CA GLU A 11 -9.73 6.06 6.79
C GLU A 11 -8.40 6.42 6.11
N SER A 12 -7.77 5.45 5.48
CA SER A 12 -6.48 5.64 4.80
C SER A 12 -6.62 6.06 3.35
N LEU A 13 -7.83 6.04 2.79
CA LEU A 13 -8.06 6.50 1.41
C LEU A 13 -7.60 7.94 1.24
N GLY A 14 -6.86 8.18 0.17
CA GLY A 14 -6.30 9.50 -0.14
C GLY A 14 -5.03 9.85 0.62
N LYS A 15 -4.56 8.95 1.49
CA LYS A 15 -3.38 9.18 2.32
C LYS A 15 -2.23 8.26 1.89
N ILE A 16 -1.02 8.63 2.27
CA ILE A 16 0.17 7.83 1.99
C ILE A 16 0.23 6.64 2.93
N VAL A 17 0.40 5.46 2.37
CA VAL A 17 0.57 4.22 3.11
C VAL A 17 1.87 3.56 2.71
N LEU A 18 2.40 2.73 3.60
CA LEU A 18 3.55 1.88 3.32
C LEU A 18 3.06 0.45 3.16
N VAL A 19 3.54 -0.23 2.13
CA VAL A 19 3.14 -1.60 1.84
C VAL A 19 4.40 -2.46 1.70
N ARG A 20 4.43 -3.56 2.43
CA ARG A 20 5.51 -4.55 2.28
C ARG A 20 4.97 -5.76 1.55
N LEU A 21 5.72 -6.22 0.56
CA LEU A 21 5.34 -7.34 -0.28
C LEU A 21 6.20 -8.56 0.01
N LYS A 22 5.70 -9.73 -0.36
CA LYS A 22 6.48 -10.96 -0.34
C LYS A 22 7.78 -10.74 -1.14
N GLY A 23 8.86 -11.32 -0.67
CA GLY A 23 10.16 -11.14 -1.30
C GLY A 23 10.94 -9.93 -0.83
N GLY A 24 10.39 -9.16 0.11
CA GLY A 24 11.11 -8.04 0.74
C GLY A 24 10.97 -6.69 0.06
N LYS A 25 10.16 -6.61 -1.00
CA LYS A 25 9.93 -5.33 -1.67
C LYS A 25 9.05 -4.44 -0.80
N SER A 26 9.37 -3.15 -0.74
CA SER A 26 8.61 -2.14 -0.01
C SER A 26 8.15 -1.04 -0.95
N LEU A 27 6.92 -0.60 -0.77
CA LEU A 27 6.33 0.47 -1.57
C LEU A 27 5.76 1.55 -0.65
N ARG A 28 5.77 2.78 -1.12
CA ARG A 28 5.07 3.89 -0.48
C ARG A 28 4.22 4.57 -1.53
N GLY A 29 2.94 4.79 -1.25
CA GLY A 29 2.06 5.43 -2.20
C GLY A 29 0.78 5.92 -1.56
N ARG A 30 0.03 6.71 -2.32
CA ARG A 30 -1.27 7.20 -1.89
C ARG A 30 -2.32 6.14 -2.19
N LEU A 31 -3.04 5.71 -1.17
CA LEU A 31 -4.08 4.69 -1.34
C LEU A 31 -5.28 5.29 -2.05
N LYS A 32 -5.55 4.81 -3.25
CA LYS A 32 -6.67 5.27 -4.06
C LYS A 32 -7.89 4.36 -3.92
N GLY A 33 -7.66 3.07 -3.71
CA GLY A 33 -8.75 2.11 -3.57
C GLY A 33 -8.25 0.76 -3.08
N TYR A 34 -9.19 -0.06 -2.67
CA TYR A 34 -8.92 -1.42 -2.22
C TYR A 34 -10.17 -2.27 -2.40
N ASP A 35 -10.01 -3.57 -2.34
CA ASP A 35 -11.15 -4.49 -2.36
C ASP A 35 -11.06 -5.50 -1.21
N GLN A 36 -12.03 -6.40 -1.15
CA GLN A 36 -12.13 -7.39 -0.07
C GLN A 36 -10.98 -8.41 -0.06
N HIS A 37 -10.23 -8.50 -1.16
CA HIS A 37 -9.07 -9.40 -1.26
C HIS A 37 -7.77 -8.68 -0.94
N LEU A 38 -7.83 -7.43 -0.47
CA LEU A 38 -6.68 -6.56 -0.24
C LEU A 38 -5.87 -6.26 -1.50
N ASN A 39 -6.50 -6.34 -2.67
CA ASN A 39 -5.90 -5.74 -3.85
C ASN A 39 -5.96 -4.23 -3.65
N LEU A 40 -4.84 -3.56 -3.89
CA LEU A 40 -4.71 -2.12 -3.63
C LEU A 40 -4.42 -1.39 -4.93
N VAL A 41 -5.00 -0.21 -5.06
CA VAL A 41 -4.60 0.75 -6.09
C VAL A 41 -3.84 1.87 -5.37
N LEU A 42 -2.59 2.05 -5.75
CA LEU A 42 -1.73 3.12 -5.22
C LEU A 42 -1.39 4.08 -6.35
N GLU A 43 -1.34 5.36 -6.04
CA GLU A 43 -0.86 6.37 -6.99
C GLU A 43 0.31 7.12 -6.37
N GLU A 44 1.07 7.80 -7.20
CA GLU A 44 2.29 8.48 -6.77
C GLU A 44 3.23 7.52 -6.03
N THR A 45 3.28 6.27 -6.51
CA THR A 45 3.96 5.19 -5.81
C THR A 45 5.46 5.26 -6.02
N GLU A 46 6.20 4.97 -4.95
CA GLU A 46 7.65 4.82 -4.99
C GLU A 46 8.03 3.45 -4.46
N ASP A 47 8.99 2.81 -5.14
CA ASP A 47 9.66 1.62 -4.61
C ASP A 47 10.72 2.10 -3.64
N THR A 48 10.54 1.78 -2.36
CA THR A 48 11.42 2.22 -1.28
C THR A 48 12.28 1.07 -0.75
N THR A 49 12.37 -0.03 -1.48
CA THR A 49 13.09 -1.22 -1.05
C THR A 49 14.55 -0.91 -0.72
N ILE A 50 15.20 -0.09 -1.56
CA ILE A 50 16.56 0.36 -1.35
C ILE A 50 16.51 1.87 -1.07
N ALA A 51 16.82 2.25 0.18
CA ALA A 51 16.65 3.64 0.63
C ALA A 51 17.45 4.65 -0.22
N GLU A 52 18.62 4.26 -0.71
CA GLU A 52 19.48 5.13 -1.50
C GLU A 52 19.06 5.19 -2.97
N ASN A 53 18.07 4.43 -3.37
CA ASN A 53 17.68 4.34 -4.78
C ASN A 53 16.15 4.21 -4.90
N LEU A 54 15.45 5.28 -4.56
CA LEU A 54 13.99 5.31 -4.67
C LEU A 54 13.60 5.34 -6.14
N LYS A 55 12.62 4.52 -6.52
CA LYS A 55 12.14 4.45 -7.89
C LYS A 55 10.68 4.87 -7.94
N LYS A 56 10.37 5.82 -8.81
CA LYS A 56 9.00 6.27 -9.03
C LYS A 56 8.29 5.29 -9.96
N LEU A 57 7.14 4.81 -9.52
CA LEU A 57 6.37 3.81 -10.25
C LEU A 57 5.03 4.33 -10.77
N GLY A 58 4.54 5.46 -10.25
CA GLY A 58 3.26 6.01 -10.65
C GLY A 58 2.09 5.24 -10.08
N VAL A 59 1.11 4.92 -10.93
CA VAL A 59 -0.08 4.15 -10.50
C VAL A 59 0.24 2.67 -10.55
N ILE A 60 0.02 1.99 -9.43
CA ILE A 60 0.34 0.56 -9.28
C ILE A 60 -0.88 -0.15 -8.72
N ILE A 61 -1.16 -1.33 -9.26
CA ILE A 61 -2.11 -2.26 -8.67
C ILE A 61 -1.30 -3.34 -7.98
N VAL A 62 -1.53 -3.51 -6.68
CA VAL A 62 -0.86 -4.54 -5.88
C VAL A 62 -1.87 -5.64 -5.59
N ARG A 63 -1.53 -6.87 -5.95
CA ARG A 63 -2.38 -8.02 -5.66
C ARG A 63 -2.32 -8.34 -4.17
N GLY A 64 -3.51 -8.61 -3.58
CA GLY A 64 -3.62 -8.87 -2.14
C GLY A 64 -2.83 -10.07 -1.67
N ASP A 65 -2.70 -11.11 -2.49
CA ASP A 65 -1.95 -12.30 -2.14
C ASP A 65 -0.43 -12.05 -2.02
N ASN A 66 0.02 -10.89 -2.46
CA ASN A 66 1.43 -10.49 -2.38
C ASN A 66 1.71 -9.54 -1.22
N VAL A 67 0.69 -9.09 -0.50
CA VAL A 67 0.82 -8.13 0.60
C VAL A 67 1.14 -8.85 1.90
N ILE A 68 2.21 -8.45 2.57
CA ILE A 68 2.55 -8.95 3.90
C ILE A 68 1.97 -8.03 4.97
N LEU A 69 2.17 -6.71 4.80
CA LEU A 69 1.61 -5.74 5.72
C LEU A 69 1.34 -4.41 5.00
N ILE A 70 0.40 -3.68 5.56
CA ILE A 70 0.11 -2.31 5.16
C ILE A 70 0.24 -1.47 6.42
N SER A 71 1.02 -0.40 6.34
CA SER A 71 1.17 0.54 7.45
C SER A 71 0.38 1.81 7.10
N PRO A 72 -0.72 2.08 7.81
CA PRO A 72 -1.45 3.33 7.60
C PRO A 72 -0.62 4.52 8.07
N PRO A 73 -0.98 5.75 7.66
CA PRO A 73 -0.25 6.93 8.09
C PRO A 73 -0.39 7.12 9.60
N PRO A 74 0.58 7.77 10.24
CA PRO A 74 0.47 8.09 11.67
C PRO A 74 -0.72 9.02 11.91
N ARG A 75 -1.34 8.86 13.06
CA ARG A 75 -2.47 9.69 13.48
C ARG A 75 -2.01 10.94 14.21
#